data_71bd1ce7ca3130c02c157baa6f67f204
#
_entry.id   71bd1ce7ca3130c02c157baa6f67f204
#
_cell.length_a   1.000
_cell.length_b   1.000
_cell.length_c   1.000
_cell.angle_alpha   90.00
_cell.angle_beta   90.00
_cell.angle_gamma   90.00
#
_symmetry.space_group_name_H-M   'P 1'
#
loop_
_entity.id
_entity.type
_entity.pdbx_description
1 polymer ?
#
loop_
_entity_poly.entity_id
_entity_poly.type
_entity_poly.pdbx_seq_one_letter_code
_entity_poly.pdbx_strand_id
1 'polypeptide(L)'
;MAIGIGLGLVCALMLAGCASATAFRVDRSDVIGPCQSAVPDRDVLFGVALSGGGSRAALFGQAGLEALARLRTADGASVIDKISHLSSVSGGSIAAAYYALKKPGRDVKVLNADATLSDAYRTFFETYRTELSQDFETSLIWRQLLSFRWINSALAAKTLAEILGQRLYGDARLRDLAAREKGGDSPGLIINTTLYNNGRRLALTSLPAEAFTYDFFADLDRSLQKQGRRLDPSSISRERWDRLRPMTPIEINIDPCPAGLAGSVTASASFPPLVGPLTLKIGDDETYWHAGDGGLYENQGLESLILLYLKQLQLKRAKRAVMVLFDSSFPFAVGERRLLRRAEPFSLLTFDFSRIPSIMEERATTYQTLFFQSLQIEGVFPDNKTITVVNLRHTEAKWAADMSDLPPACKAEATPLASPEEVKERIAEIPTRLVLNSECDRQLLFTAASKLVDEHGARILEFLDRP
;
A
#
# COMPACT_ATOMS: atom_id res chain seq x y z
N MET A 1 -37.58 17.48 -35.60
CA MET A 1 -36.71 16.37 -35.95
C MET A 1 -35.22 16.78 -36.09
N ALA A 2 -34.90 17.93 -36.66
CA ALA A 2 -33.52 18.41 -36.83
C ALA A 2 -32.77 18.73 -35.50
N ILE A 3 -33.46 19.22 -34.46
CA ILE A 3 -32.87 19.56 -33.18
C ILE A 3 -32.41 18.30 -32.41
N GLY A 4 -33.15 17.20 -32.53
CA GLY A 4 -32.78 15.92 -31.86
C GLY A 4 -31.54 15.24 -32.47
N ILE A 5 -31.33 15.39 -33.79
CA ILE A 5 -30.16 14.86 -34.49
C ILE A 5 -28.91 15.66 -34.14
N GLY A 6 -29.03 16.98 -34.01
CA GLY A 6 -27.92 17.85 -33.61
C GLY A 6 -27.44 17.56 -32.18
N LEU A 7 -28.36 17.36 -31.23
CA LEU A 7 -28.04 17.04 -29.86
C LEU A 7 -27.38 15.66 -29.72
N GLY A 8 -27.88 14.67 -30.47
CA GLY A 8 -27.30 13.32 -30.53
C GLY A 8 -25.88 13.30 -31.10
N LEU A 9 -25.63 14.09 -32.16
CA LEU A 9 -24.29 14.20 -32.76
C LEU A 9 -23.29 14.91 -31.84
N VAL A 10 -23.72 15.97 -31.14
CA VAL A 10 -22.91 16.67 -30.16
C VAL A 10 -22.59 15.77 -28.96
N CYS A 11 -23.57 15.01 -28.45
CA CYS A 11 -23.31 14.01 -27.40
C CYS A 11 -22.38 12.88 -27.88
N ALA A 12 -22.52 12.39 -29.11
CA ALA A 12 -21.64 11.37 -29.66
C ALA A 12 -20.20 11.88 -29.87
N LEU A 13 -20.04 13.12 -30.34
CA LEU A 13 -18.74 13.79 -30.49
C LEU A 13 -18.09 14.09 -29.13
N MET A 14 -18.88 14.47 -28.12
CA MET A 14 -18.41 14.64 -26.76
C MET A 14 -17.94 13.31 -26.14
N LEU A 15 -18.65 12.20 -26.39
CA LEU A 15 -18.28 10.87 -25.90
C LEU A 15 -17.06 10.30 -26.63
N ALA A 16 -16.91 10.52 -27.91
CA ALA A 16 -15.75 10.07 -28.71
C ALA A 16 -14.47 10.86 -28.37
N GLY A 17 -14.58 12.16 -28.04
CA GLY A 17 -13.45 13.00 -27.66
C GLY A 17 -12.93 12.71 -26.21
N CYS A 18 -13.75 12.09 -25.37
CA CYS A 18 -13.41 11.86 -23.97
C CYS A 18 -12.35 10.75 -23.75
N ALA A 19 -12.30 9.73 -24.60
CA ALA A 19 -11.42 8.58 -24.39
C ALA A 19 -9.93 8.93 -24.53
N SER A 20 -9.57 9.80 -25.48
CA SER A 20 -8.17 10.22 -25.67
C SER A 20 -7.72 11.30 -24.69
N ALA A 21 -8.63 12.10 -24.14
CA ALA A 21 -8.33 13.18 -23.22
C ALA A 21 -8.08 12.69 -21.77
N THR A 22 -8.54 11.48 -21.43
CA THR A 22 -8.44 10.89 -20.07
C THR A 22 -7.23 10.01 -19.88
N ALA A 23 -6.60 9.54 -20.97
CA ALA A 23 -5.49 8.61 -20.90
C ALA A 23 -4.18 9.32 -20.55
N PHE A 24 -3.39 8.70 -19.64
CA PHE A 24 -1.99 9.02 -19.48
C PHE A 24 -1.21 8.30 -20.57
N ARG A 25 -0.51 9.08 -21.40
CA ARG A 25 0.38 8.51 -22.41
C ARG A 25 1.62 7.97 -21.71
N VAL A 26 1.97 6.73 -21.98
CA VAL A 26 3.16 6.06 -21.48
C VAL A 26 3.99 5.54 -22.63
N ASP A 27 5.32 5.59 -22.48
CA ASP A 27 6.21 5.10 -23.51
C ASP A 27 6.15 3.56 -23.57
N ARG A 28 6.18 3.05 -24.80
CA ARG A 28 6.29 1.62 -25.05
C ARG A 28 7.71 1.15 -24.71
N SER A 29 7.83 0.03 -24.02
CA SER A 29 9.11 -0.62 -23.83
C SER A 29 8.99 -2.12 -23.99
N ASP A 30 9.76 -2.63 -24.94
CA ASP A 30 10.00 -4.06 -25.12
C ASP A 30 11.32 -4.48 -24.45
N VAL A 31 12.03 -3.53 -23.83
CA VAL A 31 13.38 -3.70 -23.27
C VAL A 31 13.41 -3.28 -21.80
N ILE A 32 14.18 -4.02 -21.03
CA ILE A 32 14.51 -3.68 -19.63
C ILE A 32 15.15 -2.29 -19.59
N GLY A 33 14.44 -1.33 -19.03
CA GLY A 33 14.89 0.06 -18.93
C GLY A 33 16.06 0.24 -17.96
N PRO A 34 16.84 1.33 -18.10
CA PRO A 34 18.02 1.60 -17.27
C PRO A 34 17.70 1.85 -15.79
N CYS A 35 16.44 2.06 -15.44
CA CYS A 35 16.02 2.28 -14.06
C CYS A 35 15.68 1.00 -13.29
N GLN A 36 15.83 -0.17 -13.88
CA GLN A 36 15.63 -1.40 -13.11
C GLN A 36 16.69 -1.52 -12.01
N SER A 37 16.23 -1.85 -10.82
CA SER A 37 17.06 -2.17 -9.66
C SER A 37 17.16 -3.67 -9.47
N ALA A 38 18.27 -4.11 -8.90
CA ALA A 38 18.42 -5.51 -8.47
C ALA A 38 17.99 -5.61 -7.00
N VAL A 39 17.40 -6.74 -6.63
CA VAL A 39 17.22 -7.05 -5.20
C VAL A 39 18.61 -7.24 -4.58
N PRO A 40 18.96 -6.47 -3.55
CA PRO A 40 20.28 -6.62 -2.94
C PRO A 40 20.41 -7.95 -2.21
N ASP A 41 21.59 -8.60 -2.32
CA ASP A 41 21.91 -9.76 -1.53
C ASP A 41 22.08 -9.32 -0.06
N ARG A 42 21.25 -9.82 0.83
CA ARG A 42 21.28 -9.54 2.28
C ARG A 42 20.92 -10.78 3.05
N ASP A 43 21.64 -11.04 4.14
CA ASP A 43 21.33 -12.17 5.03
C ASP A 43 19.90 -12.08 5.59
N VAL A 44 19.45 -10.88 5.91
CA VAL A 44 18.10 -10.60 6.40
C VAL A 44 17.41 -9.59 5.48
N LEU A 45 16.28 -9.97 4.92
CA LEU A 45 15.40 -9.07 4.19
C LEU A 45 14.35 -8.51 5.16
N PHE A 46 14.26 -7.19 5.22
CA PHE A 46 13.26 -6.51 6.03
C PHE A 46 12.32 -5.70 5.14
N GLY A 47 11.05 -6.08 5.14
CA GLY A 47 9.99 -5.44 4.36
C GLY A 47 9.00 -4.71 5.25
N VAL A 48 8.47 -3.59 4.77
CA VAL A 48 7.34 -2.92 5.39
C VAL A 48 6.21 -2.83 4.38
N ALA A 49 5.03 -3.30 4.76
CA ALA A 49 3.82 -3.19 3.98
C ALA A 49 2.90 -2.12 4.58
N LEU A 50 2.36 -1.24 3.74
CA LEU A 50 1.39 -0.20 4.11
C LEU A 50 0.08 -0.46 3.39
N SER A 51 -0.97 -0.82 4.13
CA SER A 51 -2.27 -1.15 3.57
C SER A 51 -2.99 0.06 2.98
N GLY A 52 -4.04 -0.21 2.21
CA GLY A 52 -5.00 0.81 1.79
C GLY A 52 -5.90 1.31 2.92
N GLY A 53 -6.63 2.41 2.65
CA GLY A 53 -7.54 3.03 3.62
C GLY A 53 -7.53 4.57 3.59
N GLY A 54 -7.18 5.17 2.46
CA GLY A 54 -7.16 6.63 2.28
C GLY A 54 -6.20 7.35 3.24
N SER A 55 -6.57 8.52 3.71
CA SER A 55 -5.77 9.32 4.65
C SER A 55 -5.54 8.62 5.99
N ARG A 56 -6.47 7.75 6.44
CA ARG A 56 -6.28 6.91 7.62
C ARG A 56 -5.04 6.04 7.47
N ALA A 57 -4.92 5.32 6.36
CA ALA A 57 -3.78 4.45 6.08
C ALA A 57 -2.48 5.23 5.85
N ALA A 58 -2.56 6.36 5.15
CA ALA A 58 -1.40 7.21 4.94
C ALA A 58 -0.79 7.70 6.26
N LEU A 59 -1.63 8.19 7.18
CA LEU A 59 -1.18 8.71 8.46
C LEU A 59 -0.74 7.59 9.43
N PHE A 60 -1.46 6.47 9.46
CA PHE A 60 -1.07 5.33 10.30
C PHE A 60 0.25 4.71 9.82
N GLY A 61 0.45 4.55 8.51
CA GLY A 61 1.70 4.07 7.93
C GLY A 61 2.88 5.01 8.17
N GLN A 62 2.66 6.34 8.04
CA GLN A 62 3.65 7.36 8.39
C GLN A 62 4.06 7.27 9.86
N ALA A 63 3.08 7.21 10.76
CA ALA A 63 3.33 7.09 12.20
C ALA A 63 4.07 5.78 12.55
N GLY A 64 3.74 4.69 11.86
CA GLY A 64 4.42 3.41 12.00
C GLY A 64 5.89 3.48 11.58
N LEU A 65 6.19 4.11 10.45
CA LEU A 65 7.58 4.33 10.01
C LEU A 65 8.36 5.22 10.99
N GLU A 66 7.70 6.25 11.55
CA GLU A 66 8.31 7.09 12.60
C GLU A 66 8.57 6.30 13.88
N ALA A 67 7.65 5.44 14.30
CA ALA A 67 7.82 4.59 15.47
C ALA A 67 8.95 3.55 15.26
N LEU A 68 9.00 2.90 14.09
CA LEU A 68 10.11 2.00 13.73
C LEU A 68 11.46 2.73 13.71
N ALA A 69 11.50 4.02 13.32
CA ALA A 69 12.73 4.79 13.31
C ALA A 69 13.36 4.94 14.70
N ARG A 70 12.57 4.85 15.77
CA ARG A 70 13.02 4.95 17.17
C ARG A 70 13.55 3.63 17.71
N LEU A 71 13.28 2.50 17.05
CA LEU A 71 13.82 1.19 17.45
C LEU A 71 15.29 1.09 17.02
N ARG A 72 16.14 0.66 17.96
CA ARG A 72 17.57 0.52 17.77
C ARG A 72 17.95 -0.96 17.67
N THR A 73 18.63 -1.33 16.59
CA THR A 73 19.20 -2.67 16.39
C THR A 73 20.47 -2.87 17.20
N ALA A 74 20.94 -4.11 17.36
CA ALA A 74 22.11 -4.46 18.15
C ALA A 74 23.41 -3.76 17.66
N ASP A 75 23.51 -3.47 16.35
CA ASP A 75 24.64 -2.73 15.77
C ASP A 75 24.53 -1.20 15.98
N GLY A 76 23.48 -0.75 16.67
CA GLY A 76 23.26 0.66 17.01
C GLY A 76 22.55 1.48 15.93
N ALA A 77 22.21 0.88 14.78
CA ALA A 77 21.44 1.55 13.72
C ALA A 77 19.95 1.61 14.06
N SER A 78 19.19 2.43 13.33
CA SER A 78 17.74 2.39 13.40
C SER A 78 17.19 1.22 12.59
N VAL A 79 16.05 0.67 13.02
CA VAL A 79 15.33 -0.37 12.29
C VAL A 79 14.95 0.09 10.87
N ILE A 80 14.65 1.38 10.66
CA ILE A 80 14.34 1.87 9.29
C ILE A 80 15.54 1.86 8.34
N ASP A 81 16.78 1.83 8.84
CA ASP A 81 17.97 1.68 8.00
C ASP A 81 18.09 0.26 7.42
N LYS A 82 17.39 -0.71 8.03
CA LYS A 82 17.36 -2.10 7.58
C LYS A 82 16.28 -2.37 6.53
N ILE A 83 15.35 -1.45 6.31
CA ILE A 83 14.25 -1.66 5.35
C ILE A 83 14.84 -1.89 3.95
N SER A 84 14.57 -3.08 3.41
CA SER A 84 14.95 -3.46 2.05
C SER A 84 13.92 -2.97 1.04
N HIS A 85 12.64 -3.17 1.35
CA HIS A 85 11.53 -2.84 0.46
C HIS A 85 10.32 -2.29 1.23
N LEU A 86 9.64 -1.32 0.61
CA LEU A 86 8.30 -0.87 0.98
C LEU A 86 7.31 -1.38 -0.06
N SER A 87 6.24 -2.03 0.38
CA SER A 87 5.12 -2.40 -0.47
C SER A 87 3.87 -1.71 0.01
N SER A 88 3.04 -1.23 -0.90
CA SER A 88 1.97 -0.32 -0.51
C SER A 88 0.75 -0.41 -1.41
N VAL A 89 -0.40 0.00 -0.86
CA VAL A 89 -1.70 0.05 -1.54
C VAL A 89 -2.40 1.36 -1.21
N SER A 90 -3.03 2.01 -2.19
CA SER A 90 -3.95 3.14 -2.01
C SER A 90 -3.35 4.27 -1.14
N GLY A 91 -4.00 4.61 -0.04
CA GLY A 91 -3.48 5.59 0.92
C GLY A 91 -2.09 5.26 1.46
N GLY A 92 -1.80 3.97 1.67
CA GLY A 92 -0.45 3.50 2.02
C GLY A 92 0.58 3.84 0.94
N SER A 93 0.19 3.85 -0.35
CA SER A 93 1.08 4.24 -1.44
C SER A 93 1.38 5.74 -1.43
N ILE A 94 0.44 6.58 -0.97
CA ILE A 94 0.70 8.00 -0.77
C ILE A 94 1.82 8.18 0.26
N ALA A 95 1.76 7.46 1.38
CA ALA A 95 2.79 7.51 2.40
C ALA A 95 4.11 6.89 1.91
N ALA A 96 4.11 5.67 1.41
CA ALA A 96 5.32 4.96 1.00
C ALA A 96 6.14 5.73 -0.06
N ALA A 97 5.45 6.30 -1.06
CA ALA A 97 6.09 7.07 -2.10
C ALA A 97 6.70 8.38 -1.57
N TYR A 98 6.03 9.07 -0.66
CA TYR A 98 6.61 10.26 -0.01
C TYR A 98 7.86 9.89 0.79
N TYR A 99 7.78 8.83 1.60
CA TYR A 99 8.93 8.35 2.36
C TYR A 99 10.11 8.01 1.45
N ALA A 100 9.90 7.18 0.43
CA ALA A 100 10.95 6.77 -0.49
C ALA A 100 11.61 7.96 -1.21
N LEU A 101 10.81 8.97 -1.58
CA LEU A 101 11.30 10.16 -2.28
C LEU A 101 12.02 11.17 -1.38
N LYS A 102 11.50 11.40 -0.16
CA LYS A 102 11.86 12.56 0.67
C LYS A 102 12.68 12.23 1.92
N LYS A 103 12.78 10.95 2.33
CA LYS A 103 13.61 10.62 3.50
C LYS A 103 15.05 11.09 3.31
N PRO A 104 15.76 11.50 4.36
CA PRO A 104 17.18 11.86 4.30
C PRO A 104 18.02 10.72 3.71
N GLY A 105 19.11 11.07 3.03
CA GLY A 105 20.03 10.10 2.44
C GLY A 105 20.74 9.25 3.50
N ARG A 106 21.40 8.19 3.05
CA ARG A 106 22.09 7.20 3.91
C ARG A 106 23.19 7.79 4.79
N ASP A 107 23.76 8.93 4.39
CA ASP A 107 24.83 9.60 5.14
C ASP A 107 24.30 10.36 6.37
N VAL A 108 22.99 10.52 6.49
CA VAL A 108 22.33 11.18 7.61
C VAL A 108 21.88 10.12 8.63
N LYS A 109 22.45 10.15 9.82
CA LYS A 109 22.08 9.22 10.88
C LYS A 109 20.64 9.43 11.30
N VAL A 110 19.90 8.33 11.48
CA VAL A 110 18.51 8.35 11.98
C VAL A 110 18.49 8.68 13.47
N LEU A 111 19.35 8.01 14.24
CA LEU A 111 19.38 8.13 15.71
C LEU A 111 20.65 8.85 16.19
N ASN A 112 20.47 9.66 17.21
CA ASN A 112 21.54 10.20 18.05
C ASN A 112 22.14 9.10 18.95
N ALA A 113 23.23 9.42 19.67
CA ALA A 113 23.87 8.48 20.60
C ALA A 113 22.95 8.05 21.76
N ASP A 114 22.03 8.92 22.17
CA ASP A 114 21.02 8.69 23.23
C ASP A 114 19.77 7.96 22.72
N ALA A 115 19.79 7.43 21.51
CA ALA A 115 18.68 6.75 20.84
C ALA A 115 17.46 7.64 20.51
N THR A 116 17.58 8.95 20.60
CA THR A 116 16.56 9.89 20.08
C THR A 116 16.72 10.09 18.59
N LEU A 117 15.64 10.50 17.91
CA LEU A 117 15.73 10.89 16.49
C LEU A 117 16.67 12.08 16.31
N SER A 118 17.53 12.01 15.30
CA SER A 118 18.35 13.17 14.91
C SER A 118 17.47 14.33 14.45
N ASP A 119 18.00 15.55 14.50
CA ASP A 119 17.24 16.75 14.08
C ASP A 119 16.73 16.64 12.65
N ALA A 120 17.53 16.09 11.74
CA ALA A 120 17.13 15.89 10.35
C ALA A 120 15.93 14.95 10.23
N TYR A 121 15.92 13.83 10.97
CA TYR A 121 14.81 12.88 10.92
C TYR A 121 13.60 13.34 11.72
N ARG A 122 13.79 14.12 12.79
CA ARG A 122 12.68 14.77 13.49
C ARG A 122 11.96 15.75 12.56
N THR A 123 12.69 16.66 11.91
CA THR A 123 12.15 17.60 10.94
C THR A 123 11.49 16.88 9.75
N PHE A 124 12.11 15.80 9.26
CA PHE A 124 11.53 15.00 8.18
C PHE A 124 10.18 14.42 8.59
N PHE A 125 10.05 13.78 9.75
CA PHE A 125 8.80 13.16 10.18
C PHE A 125 7.72 14.20 10.52
N GLU A 126 8.08 15.35 11.07
CA GLU A 126 7.17 16.48 11.30
C GLU A 126 6.60 17.02 9.96
N THR A 127 7.48 17.24 8.97
CA THR A 127 7.08 17.65 7.63
C THR A 127 6.20 16.59 6.96
N TYR A 128 6.61 15.32 7.03
CA TYR A 128 5.88 14.20 6.46
C TYR A 128 4.45 14.10 7.02
N ARG A 129 4.29 14.23 8.35
CA ARG A 129 2.99 14.28 9.01
C ARG A 129 2.14 15.44 8.51
N THR A 130 2.72 16.63 8.42
CA THR A 130 2.02 17.86 7.95
C THR A 130 1.55 17.68 6.51
N GLU A 131 2.40 17.20 5.63
CA GLU A 131 2.09 17.01 4.21
C GLU A 131 1.00 15.97 3.99
N LEU A 132 1.00 14.86 4.74
CA LEU A 132 -0.04 13.84 4.64
C LEU A 132 -1.36 14.23 5.33
N SER A 133 -1.36 15.24 6.19
CA SER A 133 -2.56 15.74 6.86
C SER A 133 -3.37 16.73 6.01
N GLN A 134 -2.89 17.05 4.78
CA GLN A 134 -3.59 17.98 3.89
C GLN A 134 -4.93 17.40 3.40
N ASP A 135 -5.85 18.32 3.09
CA ASP A 135 -7.13 17.97 2.49
C ASP A 135 -6.99 17.81 0.96
N PHE A 136 -6.82 16.58 0.53
CA PHE A 136 -6.77 16.23 -0.90
C PHE A 136 -8.17 16.09 -1.49
N GLU A 137 -9.17 15.69 -0.67
CA GLU A 137 -10.52 15.40 -1.12
C GLU A 137 -11.28 16.66 -1.54
N THR A 138 -11.30 17.67 -0.68
CA THR A 138 -11.93 18.96 -1.01
C THR A 138 -11.28 19.57 -2.25
N SER A 139 -9.96 19.49 -2.37
CA SER A 139 -9.25 19.97 -3.56
C SER A 139 -9.62 19.18 -4.83
N LEU A 140 -9.79 17.87 -4.72
CA LEU A 140 -10.24 17.02 -5.82
C LEU A 140 -11.66 17.41 -6.26
N ILE A 141 -12.59 17.52 -5.32
CA ILE A 141 -13.99 17.87 -5.59
C ILE A 141 -14.10 19.24 -6.27
N TRP A 142 -13.48 20.27 -5.71
CA TRP A 142 -13.53 21.62 -6.27
C TRP A 142 -12.92 21.70 -7.67
N ARG A 143 -11.75 21.08 -7.89
CA ARG A 143 -11.14 21.08 -9.22
C ARG A 143 -12.00 20.36 -10.24
N GLN A 144 -12.65 19.26 -9.88
CA GLN A 144 -13.56 18.56 -10.75
C GLN A 144 -14.80 19.38 -11.09
N LEU A 145 -15.44 20.04 -10.09
CA LEU A 145 -16.60 20.90 -10.29
C LEU A 145 -16.27 22.08 -11.20
N LEU A 146 -15.19 22.80 -10.92
CA LEU A 146 -14.80 24.00 -11.69
C LEU A 146 -14.34 23.69 -13.12
N SER A 147 -13.82 22.47 -13.37
CA SER A 147 -13.35 22.05 -14.69
C SER A 147 -14.35 21.19 -15.46
N PHE A 148 -15.55 20.96 -14.94
CA PHE A 148 -16.56 20.04 -15.49
C PHE A 148 -16.07 18.61 -15.66
N ARG A 149 -14.98 18.20 -14.96
CA ARG A 149 -14.39 16.87 -15.04
C ARG A 149 -15.22 15.80 -14.30
N TRP A 150 -16.20 16.19 -13.50
CA TRP A 150 -17.08 15.27 -12.75
C TRP A 150 -17.94 14.36 -13.64
N ILE A 151 -18.07 14.70 -14.94
CA ILE A 151 -18.84 13.90 -15.92
C ILE A 151 -18.14 12.56 -16.21
N ASN A 152 -16.82 12.47 -16.01
CA ASN A 152 -16.05 11.27 -16.31
C ASN A 152 -15.11 10.93 -15.14
N SER A 153 -15.33 9.79 -14.50
CA SER A 153 -14.57 9.33 -13.34
C SER A 153 -13.06 9.11 -13.60
N ALA A 154 -12.68 8.82 -14.85
CA ALA A 154 -11.26 8.73 -15.23
C ALA A 154 -10.55 10.09 -15.20
N LEU A 155 -11.27 11.20 -15.35
CA LEU A 155 -10.74 12.54 -15.16
C LEU A 155 -10.49 12.85 -13.68
N ALA A 156 -11.17 12.17 -12.78
CA ALA A 156 -10.89 12.25 -11.34
C ALA A 156 -9.49 11.72 -11.00
N ALA A 157 -9.10 10.59 -11.60
CA ALA A 157 -7.75 10.05 -11.44
C ALA A 157 -6.68 11.03 -11.93
N LYS A 158 -6.90 11.64 -13.11
CA LYS A 158 -5.98 12.67 -13.63
C LYS A 158 -5.87 13.86 -12.69
N THR A 159 -7.00 14.35 -12.17
CA THR A 159 -7.03 15.47 -11.22
C THR A 159 -6.32 15.11 -9.90
N LEU A 160 -6.51 13.89 -9.39
CA LEU A 160 -5.79 13.44 -8.19
C LEU A 160 -4.29 13.37 -8.43
N ALA A 161 -3.83 12.86 -9.57
CA ALA A 161 -2.41 12.83 -9.94
C ALA A 161 -1.82 14.26 -10.01
N GLU A 162 -2.56 15.23 -10.57
CA GLU A 162 -2.16 16.64 -10.61
C GLU A 162 -2.02 17.22 -9.18
N ILE A 163 -2.95 16.89 -8.27
CA ILE A 163 -2.91 17.36 -6.86
C ILE A 163 -1.73 16.76 -6.12
N LEU A 164 -1.53 15.43 -6.22
CA LEU A 164 -0.43 14.75 -5.54
C LEU A 164 0.93 15.20 -6.09
N GLY A 165 1.03 15.41 -7.42
CA GLY A 165 2.23 15.98 -8.03
C GLY A 165 2.54 17.37 -7.46
N GLN A 166 1.57 18.27 -7.45
CA GLN A 166 1.76 19.65 -6.98
C GLN A 166 2.11 19.75 -5.49
N ARG A 167 1.54 18.87 -4.65
CA ARG A 167 1.68 18.98 -3.20
C ARG A 167 2.76 18.10 -2.61
N LEU A 168 2.98 16.89 -3.14
CA LEU A 168 3.84 15.91 -2.50
C LEU A 168 5.09 15.56 -3.30
N TYR A 169 4.94 15.31 -4.62
CA TYR A 169 5.99 14.64 -5.39
C TYR A 169 6.70 15.51 -6.40
N GLY A 170 6.15 16.69 -6.76
CA GLY A 170 6.65 17.47 -7.90
C GLY A 170 6.57 16.66 -9.18
N ASP A 171 7.60 16.78 -10.03
CA ASP A 171 7.74 16.07 -11.30
C ASP A 171 8.50 14.73 -11.15
N ALA A 172 8.61 14.20 -9.92
CA ALA A 172 9.34 12.97 -9.66
C ALA A 172 8.79 11.79 -10.45
N ARG A 173 9.69 10.93 -10.90
CA ARG A 173 9.40 9.74 -11.71
C ARG A 173 9.93 8.48 -11.04
N LEU A 174 9.51 7.31 -11.51
CA LEU A 174 10.01 6.04 -10.96
C LEU A 174 11.53 5.89 -11.12
N ARG A 175 12.12 6.46 -12.18
CA ARG A 175 13.59 6.48 -12.34
C ARG A 175 14.33 7.23 -11.22
N ASP A 176 13.71 8.26 -10.65
CA ASP A 176 14.33 9.04 -9.57
C ASP A 176 14.36 8.22 -8.27
N LEU A 177 13.30 7.45 -8.03
CA LEU A 177 13.28 6.47 -6.93
C LEU A 177 14.29 5.34 -7.15
N ALA A 178 14.37 4.79 -8.37
CA ALA A 178 15.35 3.76 -8.72
C ALA A 178 16.79 4.26 -8.54
N ALA A 179 17.08 5.53 -8.83
CA ALA A 179 18.38 6.14 -8.59
C ALA A 179 18.70 6.23 -7.08
N ARG A 180 17.72 6.64 -6.25
CA ARG A 180 17.85 6.67 -4.78
C ARG A 180 18.05 5.28 -4.19
N GLU A 181 17.32 4.29 -4.70
CA GLU A 181 17.43 2.90 -4.30
C GLU A 181 18.82 2.33 -4.61
N LYS A 182 19.31 2.53 -5.84
CA LYS A 182 20.68 2.14 -6.23
C LYS A 182 21.76 2.85 -5.39
N GLY A 183 21.52 4.10 -5.01
CA GLY A 183 22.37 4.87 -4.11
C GLY A 183 22.33 4.40 -2.65
N GLY A 184 21.36 3.58 -2.26
CA GLY A 184 21.12 3.17 -0.88
C GLY A 184 20.42 4.25 -0.03
N ASP A 185 19.90 5.31 -0.66
CA ASP A 185 19.19 6.41 0.01
C ASP A 185 17.72 6.10 0.30
N SER A 186 17.17 5.09 -0.36
CA SER A 186 15.78 4.68 -0.23
C SER A 186 15.66 3.15 -0.31
N PRO A 187 14.68 2.54 0.41
CA PRO A 187 14.29 1.17 0.13
C PRO A 187 13.65 1.06 -1.25
N GLY A 188 13.64 -0.16 -1.81
CA GLY A 188 12.88 -0.46 -3.02
C GLY A 188 11.40 -0.25 -2.81
N LEU A 189 10.72 0.43 -3.75
CA LEU A 189 9.29 0.72 -3.64
C LEU A 189 8.47 -0.17 -4.57
N ILE A 190 7.40 -0.76 -4.03
CA ILE A 190 6.40 -1.53 -4.75
C ILE A 190 5.03 -0.87 -4.53
N ILE A 191 4.48 -0.27 -5.59
CA ILE A 191 3.15 0.33 -5.58
C ILE A 191 2.19 -0.67 -6.24
N ASN A 192 1.28 -1.27 -5.46
CA ASN A 192 0.35 -2.27 -5.97
C ASN A 192 -0.91 -1.61 -6.53
N THR A 193 -1.31 -2.03 -7.73
CA THR A 193 -2.53 -1.61 -8.42
C THR A 193 -3.29 -2.84 -8.94
N THR A 194 -4.54 -2.68 -9.33
CA THR A 194 -5.36 -3.71 -9.97
C THR A 194 -5.61 -3.37 -11.42
N LEU A 195 -5.30 -4.29 -12.35
CA LEU A 195 -5.63 -4.15 -13.76
C LEU A 195 -7.06 -4.62 -14.02
N TYR A 196 -7.95 -3.71 -14.43
CA TYR A 196 -9.34 -4.05 -14.81
C TYR A 196 -9.42 -4.93 -16.04
N ASN A 197 -8.45 -4.83 -16.97
CA ASN A 197 -8.44 -5.59 -18.21
C ASN A 197 -8.39 -7.11 -18.00
N ASN A 198 -7.74 -7.57 -16.94
CA ASN A 198 -7.51 -9.01 -16.71
C ASN A 198 -7.68 -9.46 -15.24
N GLY A 199 -8.04 -8.52 -14.34
CA GLY A 199 -8.23 -8.80 -12.92
C GLY A 199 -6.95 -9.22 -12.19
N ARG A 200 -5.76 -8.81 -12.67
CA ARG A 200 -4.48 -9.11 -12.05
C ARG A 200 -3.92 -7.92 -11.30
N ARG A 201 -3.06 -8.21 -10.32
CA ARG A 201 -2.26 -7.18 -9.66
C ARG A 201 -1.13 -6.72 -10.59
N LEU A 202 -0.89 -5.42 -10.65
CA LEU A 202 0.26 -4.79 -11.27
C LEU A 202 1.10 -4.11 -10.19
N ALA A 203 2.38 -4.45 -10.10
CA ALA A 203 3.34 -3.78 -9.25
C ALA A 203 4.08 -2.70 -10.06
N LEU A 204 3.81 -1.44 -9.77
CA LEU A 204 4.59 -0.32 -10.31
C LEU A 204 5.84 -0.17 -9.44
N THR A 205 6.97 -0.61 -9.98
CA THR A 205 8.24 -0.75 -9.26
C THR A 205 9.41 -0.71 -10.22
N SER A 206 10.61 -0.45 -9.68
CA SER A 206 11.89 -0.60 -10.38
C SER A 206 12.39 -2.04 -10.46
N LEU A 207 11.77 -2.99 -9.71
CA LEU A 207 12.17 -4.38 -9.68
C LEU A 207 11.80 -5.11 -10.98
N PRO A 208 12.66 -6.05 -11.46
CA PRO A 208 12.35 -6.86 -12.63
C PRO A 208 11.26 -7.89 -12.33
N ALA A 209 10.55 -8.33 -13.37
CA ALA A 209 9.48 -9.33 -13.24
C ALA A 209 9.97 -10.63 -12.57
N GLU A 210 11.19 -11.04 -12.85
CA GLU A 210 11.83 -12.23 -12.32
C GLU A 210 11.98 -12.22 -10.80
N ALA A 211 12.00 -11.01 -10.19
CA ALA A 211 12.06 -10.85 -8.74
C ALA A 211 10.83 -11.45 -8.01
N PHE A 212 9.68 -11.52 -8.70
CA PHE A 212 8.43 -12.06 -8.17
C PHE A 212 8.12 -13.48 -8.62
N THR A 213 8.99 -14.12 -9.42
CA THR A 213 8.76 -15.47 -9.95
C THR A 213 9.23 -16.56 -8.99
N TYR A 214 8.56 -16.66 -7.82
CA TYR A 214 8.79 -17.75 -6.90
C TYR A 214 8.29 -19.08 -7.47
N ASP A 215 9.16 -20.11 -7.51
CA ASP A 215 8.80 -21.44 -8.00
C ASP A 215 8.18 -22.29 -6.87
N PHE A 216 6.89 -22.08 -6.66
CA PHE A 216 6.08 -22.81 -5.70
C PHE A 216 6.14 -24.34 -5.93
N PHE A 217 6.11 -24.77 -7.19
CA PHE A 217 6.06 -26.20 -7.53
C PHE A 217 7.35 -26.93 -7.19
N ALA A 218 8.50 -26.26 -7.32
CA ALA A 218 9.77 -26.82 -6.89
C ALA A 218 9.82 -27.08 -5.39
N ASP A 219 9.28 -26.17 -4.59
CA ASP A 219 9.27 -26.32 -3.14
C ASP A 219 8.20 -27.32 -2.68
N LEU A 220 7.03 -27.33 -3.33
CA LEU A 220 5.98 -28.32 -3.09
C LEU A 220 6.49 -29.76 -3.40
N ASP A 221 7.10 -29.97 -4.56
CA ASP A 221 7.63 -31.26 -4.94
C ASP A 221 8.72 -31.75 -3.95
N ARG A 222 9.62 -30.82 -3.55
CA ARG A 222 10.64 -31.11 -2.53
C ARG A 222 10.02 -31.49 -1.18
N SER A 223 8.96 -30.83 -0.75
CA SER A 223 8.24 -31.16 0.48
C SER A 223 7.57 -32.53 0.40
N LEU A 224 6.88 -32.82 -0.70
CA LEU A 224 6.24 -34.11 -0.93
C LEU A 224 7.25 -35.26 -0.99
N GLN A 225 8.39 -35.07 -1.67
CA GLN A 225 9.46 -36.07 -1.72
C GLN A 225 10.02 -36.43 -0.34
N LYS A 226 10.16 -35.41 0.56
CA LYS A 226 10.57 -35.68 1.95
C LYS A 226 9.56 -36.55 2.71
N GLN A 227 8.28 -36.52 2.31
CA GLN A 227 7.19 -37.31 2.88
C GLN A 227 6.99 -38.66 2.13
N GLY A 228 7.87 -39.01 1.19
CA GLY A 228 7.71 -40.20 0.35
C GLY A 228 6.58 -40.12 -0.68
N ARG A 229 6.09 -38.91 -0.96
CA ARG A 229 5.01 -38.64 -1.91
C ARG A 229 5.56 -37.99 -3.19
N ARG A 230 4.78 -38.00 -4.25
CA ARG A 230 5.10 -37.31 -5.51
C ARG A 230 4.02 -36.35 -5.88
N LEU A 231 4.41 -35.20 -6.46
CA LEU A 231 3.47 -34.25 -7.03
C LEU A 231 2.76 -34.87 -8.24
N ASP A 232 1.45 -34.89 -8.21
CA ASP A 232 0.64 -35.11 -9.40
C ASP A 232 0.51 -33.80 -10.18
N PRO A 233 1.09 -33.69 -11.38
CA PRO A 233 1.04 -32.45 -12.16
C PRO A 233 -0.38 -31.98 -12.49
N SER A 234 -1.37 -32.88 -12.47
CA SER A 234 -2.77 -32.54 -12.74
C SER A 234 -3.49 -31.92 -11.53
N SER A 235 -2.95 -32.07 -10.32
CA SER A 235 -3.62 -31.69 -9.07
C SER A 235 -3.64 -30.17 -8.82
N ILE A 236 -2.68 -29.43 -9.40
CA ILE A 236 -2.57 -27.98 -9.20
C ILE A 236 -2.21 -27.30 -10.53
N SER A 237 -2.97 -26.28 -10.89
CA SER A 237 -2.73 -25.51 -12.11
C SER A 237 -1.60 -24.48 -11.92
N ARG A 238 -0.50 -24.64 -12.69
CA ARG A 238 0.57 -23.64 -12.78
C ARG A 238 0.04 -22.29 -13.21
N GLU A 239 -0.84 -22.26 -14.20
CA GLU A 239 -1.44 -21.00 -14.68
C GLU A 239 -2.17 -20.25 -13.57
N ARG A 240 -2.90 -20.95 -12.70
CA ARG A 240 -3.57 -20.32 -11.56
C ARG A 240 -2.59 -19.79 -10.53
N TRP A 241 -1.52 -20.52 -10.27
CA TRP A 241 -0.46 -20.05 -9.40
C TRP A 241 0.23 -18.79 -9.95
N ASP A 242 0.57 -18.80 -11.23
CA ASP A 242 1.23 -17.67 -11.90
C ASP A 242 0.36 -16.40 -11.90
N ARG A 243 -0.95 -16.54 -11.73
CA ARG A 243 -1.85 -15.38 -11.57
C ARG A 243 -1.74 -14.68 -10.22
N LEU A 244 -1.19 -15.36 -9.19
CA LEU A 244 -0.99 -14.75 -7.87
C LEU A 244 0.20 -13.79 -7.86
N ARG A 245 1.20 -13.98 -8.72
CA ARG A 245 2.29 -13.02 -8.81
C ARG A 245 1.84 -11.71 -9.44
N PRO A 246 2.38 -10.56 -9.01
CA PRO A 246 2.10 -9.31 -9.69
C PRO A 246 2.67 -9.32 -11.11
N MET A 247 1.99 -8.68 -12.02
CA MET A 247 2.60 -8.23 -13.28
C MET A 247 3.45 -7.00 -13.01
N THR A 248 4.44 -6.78 -13.85
CA THR A 248 5.25 -5.56 -13.85
C THR A 248 4.99 -4.72 -15.10
N PRO A 249 5.36 -3.43 -15.13
CA PRO A 249 5.11 -2.56 -16.28
C PRO A 249 5.62 -3.14 -17.61
N ILE A 250 6.78 -3.81 -17.61
CA ILE A 250 7.36 -4.40 -18.81
C ILE A 250 6.47 -5.50 -19.40
N GLU A 251 5.82 -6.31 -18.55
CA GLU A 251 4.92 -7.38 -19.00
C GLU A 251 3.65 -6.86 -19.67
N ILE A 252 3.35 -5.57 -19.53
CA ILE A 252 2.27 -4.87 -20.22
C ILE A 252 2.80 -3.85 -21.24
N ASN A 253 4.06 -4.00 -21.66
CA ASN A 253 4.76 -3.18 -22.64
C ASN A 253 4.87 -1.70 -22.27
N ILE A 254 5.05 -1.39 -20.99
CA ILE A 254 5.25 -0.03 -20.49
C ILE A 254 6.69 0.12 -19.95
N ASP A 255 7.38 1.19 -20.38
CA ASP A 255 8.62 1.61 -19.72
C ASP A 255 8.28 2.25 -18.35
N PRO A 256 8.73 1.67 -17.23
CA PRO A 256 8.48 2.26 -15.92
C PRO A 256 9.30 3.53 -15.67
N CYS A 257 10.43 3.73 -16.38
CA CYS A 257 11.38 4.79 -16.06
C CYS A 257 10.82 6.21 -16.17
N PRO A 258 10.11 6.58 -17.26
CA PRO A 258 9.51 7.90 -17.39
C PRO A 258 8.21 8.06 -16.64
N ALA A 259 7.64 6.97 -16.09
CA ALA A 259 6.34 7.04 -15.41
C ALA A 259 6.38 8.00 -14.22
N GLY A 260 5.45 8.94 -14.19
CA GLY A 260 5.31 9.90 -13.10
C GLY A 260 4.93 9.24 -11.78
N LEU A 261 5.61 9.59 -10.69
CA LEU A 261 5.32 9.03 -9.37
C LEU A 261 3.90 9.34 -8.92
N ALA A 262 3.43 10.57 -9.12
CA ALA A 262 2.06 10.97 -8.81
C ALA A 262 1.01 10.12 -9.55
N GLY A 263 1.24 9.83 -10.83
CA GLY A 263 0.37 8.96 -11.61
C GLY A 263 0.37 7.52 -11.11
N SER A 264 1.54 6.99 -10.77
CA SER A 264 1.69 5.64 -10.22
C SER A 264 0.97 5.47 -8.88
N VAL A 265 1.12 6.44 -7.97
CA VAL A 265 0.41 6.46 -6.68
C VAL A 265 -1.09 6.60 -6.89
N THR A 266 -1.51 7.46 -7.82
CA THR A 266 -2.93 7.63 -8.15
C THR A 266 -3.55 6.35 -8.69
N ALA A 267 -2.84 5.61 -9.54
CA ALA A 267 -3.34 4.31 -10.03
C ALA A 267 -3.66 3.38 -8.86
N SER A 268 -2.78 3.34 -7.85
CA SER A 268 -2.96 2.55 -6.63
C SER A 268 -4.10 3.07 -5.72
N ALA A 269 -4.44 4.36 -5.80
CA ALA A 269 -5.45 5.02 -4.96
C ALA A 269 -6.76 5.34 -5.71
N SER A 270 -6.94 4.76 -6.91
CA SER A 270 -8.11 4.99 -7.75
C SER A 270 -9.27 4.07 -7.37
N PHE A 271 -9.93 4.41 -6.25
CA PHE A 271 -11.05 3.63 -5.69
C PHE A 271 -12.40 4.22 -6.14
N PRO A 272 -13.27 3.44 -6.82
CA PRO A 272 -14.61 3.88 -7.20
C PRO A 272 -15.54 3.98 -5.98
N PRO A 273 -16.55 4.88 -6.00
CA PRO A 273 -16.94 5.74 -7.12
C PRO A 273 -16.20 7.09 -7.16
N LEU A 274 -15.43 7.46 -6.14
CA LEU A 274 -14.83 8.79 -6.01
C LEU A 274 -13.77 9.04 -7.09
N VAL A 275 -12.89 8.06 -7.30
CA VAL A 275 -11.84 8.11 -8.32
C VAL A 275 -11.96 6.87 -9.21
N GLY A 276 -12.24 7.08 -10.49
CA GLY A 276 -12.30 5.99 -11.46
C GLY A 276 -10.90 5.45 -11.82
N PRO A 277 -10.85 4.36 -12.58
CA PRO A 277 -9.56 3.77 -12.97
C PRO A 277 -8.73 4.76 -13.79
N LEU A 278 -7.43 4.75 -13.55
CA LEU A 278 -6.46 5.49 -14.33
C LEU A 278 -6.24 4.75 -15.66
N THR A 279 -6.46 5.45 -16.78
CA THR A 279 -6.29 4.88 -18.11
C THR A 279 -4.89 5.19 -18.61
N LEU A 280 -4.16 4.16 -19.02
CA LEU A 280 -2.84 4.25 -19.64
C LEU A 280 -2.98 3.96 -21.13
N LYS A 281 -2.49 4.84 -21.99
CA LYS A 281 -2.38 4.63 -23.43
C LYS A 281 -0.92 4.33 -23.77
N ILE A 282 -0.66 3.18 -24.40
CA ILE A 282 0.70 2.76 -24.74
C ILE A 282 1.12 3.32 -26.08
N GLY A 283 2.14 4.17 -26.08
CA GLY A 283 2.72 4.75 -27.29
C GLY A 283 1.68 5.43 -28.18
N ASP A 284 1.78 5.19 -29.47
CA ASP A 284 0.83 5.68 -30.47
C ASP A 284 -0.29 4.69 -30.79
N ASP A 285 -0.18 3.45 -30.29
CA ASP A 285 -1.17 2.39 -30.51
C ASP A 285 -2.51 2.69 -29.82
N GLU A 286 -3.59 2.09 -30.30
CA GLU A 286 -4.89 2.11 -29.61
C GLU A 286 -4.98 1.02 -28.52
N THR A 287 -3.87 0.83 -27.76
CA THR A 287 -3.82 -0.12 -26.66
C THR A 287 -3.96 0.63 -25.34
N TYR A 288 -4.95 0.23 -24.56
CA TYR A 288 -5.26 0.86 -23.28
C TYR A 288 -5.25 -0.15 -22.14
N TRP A 289 -4.62 0.23 -21.05
CA TRP A 289 -4.71 -0.44 -19.76
C TRP A 289 -5.45 0.43 -18.76
N HIS A 290 -6.27 -0.21 -17.93
CA HIS A 290 -7.04 0.48 -16.90
C HIS A 290 -6.57 -0.02 -15.53
N ALA A 291 -5.84 0.84 -14.81
CA ALA A 291 -5.33 0.55 -13.49
C ALA A 291 -6.21 1.21 -12.42
N GLY A 292 -6.62 0.45 -11.45
CA GLY A 292 -7.41 0.93 -10.31
C GLY A 292 -6.79 0.57 -8.98
N ASP A 293 -7.50 0.89 -7.92
CA ASP A 293 -7.03 0.71 -6.54
C ASP A 293 -6.51 -0.71 -6.30
N GLY A 294 -5.34 -0.79 -5.69
CA GLY A 294 -4.73 -2.07 -5.35
C GLY A 294 -5.58 -2.90 -4.39
N GLY A 295 -6.36 -2.25 -3.53
CA GLY A 295 -7.26 -2.90 -2.58
C GLY A 295 -8.41 -3.68 -3.21
N LEU A 296 -8.66 -3.52 -4.51
CA LEU A 296 -9.61 -4.37 -5.24
C LEU A 296 -9.09 -5.80 -5.43
N TYR A 297 -7.78 -5.99 -5.47
CA TYR A 297 -7.14 -7.29 -5.54
C TYR A 297 -6.65 -7.75 -4.16
N GLU A 298 -5.81 -6.93 -3.50
CA GLU A 298 -5.23 -7.20 -2.17
C GLU A 298 -4.87 -5.87 -1.51
N ASN A 299 -5.45 -5.61 -0.34
CA ASN A 299 -5.37 -4.29 0.30
C ASN A 299 -4.20 -4.10 1.28
N GLN A 300 -3.49 -5.16 1.62
CA GLN A 300 -2.39 -5.11 2.59
C GLN A 300 -1.03 -4.77 1.95
N GLY A 301 -0.89 -5.01 0.63
CA GLY A 301 0.40 -4.89 -0.07
C GLY A 301 1.40 -5.97 0.32
N LEU A 302 0.96 -6.98 1.04
CA LEU A 302 1.82 -7.99 1.65
C LEU A 302 2.20 -9.10 0.66
N GLU A 303 1.29 -9.51 -0.24
CA GLU A 303 1.54 -10.61 -1.17
C GLU A 303 2.75 -10.37 -2.08
N SER A 304 2.94 -9.14 -2.54
CA SER A 304 4.10 -8.79 -3.38
C SER A 304 5.42 -8.98 -2.63
N LEU A 305 5.47 -8.59 -1.34
CA LEU A 305 6.65 -8.81 -0.49
C LEU A 305 6.87 -10.29 -0.21
N ILE A 306 5.82 -11.05 0.08
CA ILE A 306 5.92 -12.50 0.34
C ILE A 306 6.55 -13.20 -0.87
N LEU A 307 6.01 -12.97 -2.08
CA LEU A 307 6.53 -13.62 -3.29
C LEU A 307 7.96 -13.19 -3.61
N LEU A 308 8.28 -11.89 -3.46
CA LEU A 308 9.62 -11.38 -3.61
C LEU A 308 10.59 -12.08 -2.65
N TYR A 309 10.24 -12.19 -1.38
CA TYR A 309 11.13 -12.73 -0.35
C TYR A 309 11.24 -14.26 -0.41
N LEU A 310 10.16 -14.96 -0.71
CA LEU A 310 10.21 -16.40 -0.99
C LEU A 310 11.16 -16.69 -2.15
N LYS A 311 11.14 -15.86 -3.22
CA LYS A 311 12.08 -15.99 -4.34
C LYS A 311 13.53 -15.81 -3.90
N GLN A 312 13.83 -14.79 -3.07
CA GLN A 312 15.20 -14.55 -2.60
C GLN A 312 15.69 -15.67 -1.66
N LEU A 313 14.82 -16.17 -0.79
CA LEU A 313 15.13 -17.35 0.06
C LEU A 313 15.38 -18.60 -0.78
N GLN A 314 14.56 -18.85 -1.81
CA GLN A 314 14.72 -19.97 -2.73
C GLN A 314 16.04 -19.91 -3.51
N LEU A 315 16.46 -18.71 -3.92
CA LEU A 315 17.75 -18.46 -4.60
C LEU A 315 18.94 -18.44 -3.62
N LYS A 316 18.71 -18.58 -2.31
CA LYS A 316 19.74 -18.47 -1.25
C LYS A 316 20.47 -17.13 -1.22
N ARG A 317 19.83 -16.07 -1.71
CA ARG A 317 20.31 -14.69 -1.64
C ARG A 317 19.95 -14.01 -0.32
N ALA A 318 19.08 -14.64 0.46
CA ALA A 318 18.75 -14.28 1.83
C ALA A 318 18.65 -15.55 2.68
N LYS A 319 18.91 -15.43 3.96
CA LYS A 319 18.73 -16.51 4.93
C LYS A 319 17.40 -16.40 5.65
N ARG A 320 16.92 -15.17 5.83
CA ARG A 320 15.69 -14.87 6.56
C ARG A 320 14.99 -13.66 5.97
N ALA A 321 13.70 -13.58 6.23
CA ALA A 321 12.87 -12.44 5.87
C ALA A 321 11.88 -12.11 6.99
N VAL A 322 11.76 -10.84 7.32
CA VAL A 322 10.74 -10.33 8.23
C VAL A 322 9.97 -9.22 7.54
N MET A 323 8.67 -9.23 7.70
CA MET A 323 7.78 -8.22 7.17
C MET A 323 6.95 -7.63 8.31
N VAL A 324 6.86 -6.31 8.33
CA VAL A 324 5.95 -5.57 9.22
C VAL A 324 4.84 -5.00 8.35
N LEU A 325 3.61 -5.34 8.69
CA LEU A 325 2.42 -4.83 8.04
C LEU A 325 1.74 -3.80 8.94
N PHE A 326 1.63 -2.56 8.47
CA PHE A 326 0.74 -1.56 9.04
C PHE A 326 -0.62 -1.68 8.39
N ASP A 327 -1.54 -2.39 9.07
CA ASP A 327 -2.86 -2.71 8.56
C ASP A 327 -3.89 -1.69 9.04
N SER A 328 -4.36 -0.90 8.09
CA SER A 328 -5.44 0.07 8.25
C SER A 328 -6.70 -0.36 7.49
N SER A 329 -6.83 -1.63 7.15
CA SER A 329 -8.01 -2.18 6.49
C SER A 329 -9.26 -1.97 7.35
N PHE A 330 -10.42 -2.04 6.72
CA PHE A 330 -11.69 -1.79 7.42
C PHE A 330 -12.00 -2.91 8.42
N PRO A 331 -12.14 -2.61 9.73
CA PRO A 331 -12.28 -3.64 10.76
C PRO A 331 -13.74 -4.05 10.96
N PHE A 332 -14.15 -5.21 10.46
CA PHE A 332 -15.53 -5.71 10.60
C PHE A 332 -15.94 -6.01 12.03
N ALA A 333 -15.07 -6.63 12.82
CA ALA A 333 -15.37 -7.05 14.20
C ALA A 333 -15.82 -5.89 15.11
N VAL A 334 -15.33 -4.67 14.86
CA VAL A 334 -15.71 -3.46 15.61
C VAL A 334 -16.91 -2.77 14.96
N GLY A 335 -16.97 -2.77 13.63
CA GLY A 335 -18.07 -2.17 12.87
C GLY A 335 -19.41 -2.92 12.96
N GLU A 336 -19.39 -4.20 13.34
CA GLU A 336 -20.63 -4.98 13.56
C GLU A 336 -21.50 -4.38 14.66
N ARG A 337 -20.94 -3.99 15.79
CA ARG A 337 -21.69 -3.38 16.90
C ARG A 337 -22.41 -2.10 16.48
N ARG A 338 -21.77 -1.26 15.65
CA ARG A 338 -22.38 -0.05 15.11
C ARG A 338 -23.58 -0.36 14.22
N LEU A 339 -23.47 -1.36 13.34
CA LEU A 339 -24.57 -1.77 12.46
C LEU A 339 -25.73 -2.40 13.22
N LEU A 340 -25.44 -3.18 14.26
CA LEU A 340 -26.46 -3.76 15.14
C LEU A 340 -27.23 -2.68 15.92
N ARG A 341 -26.62 -1.55 16.21
CA ARG A 341 -27.29 -0.42 16.91
C ARG A 341 -28.06 0.51 15.97
N ARG A 342 -27.92 0.37 14.64
CA ARG A 342 -28.68 1.16 13.67
C ARG A 342 -30.07 0.56 13.46
N ALA A 343 -31.10 1.33 13.80
CA ALA A 343 -32.51 0.98 13.51
C ALA A 343 -32.88 1.24 12.04
N GLU A 344 -32.06 1.97 11.29
CA GLU A 344 -32.36 2.38 9.92
C GLU A 344 -31.94 1.31 8.91
N PRO A 345 -32.83 0.91 7.99
CA PRO A 345 -32.48 -0.01 6.92
C PRO A 345 -31.51 0.68 5.94
N PHE A 346 -30.63 -0.11 5.33
CA PHE A 346 -29.79 0.38 4.23
C PHE A 346 -30.66 0.86 3.07
N SER A 347 -30.57 2.14 2.73
CA SER A 347 -31.17 2.72 1.54
C SER A 347 -30.09 3.05 0.50
N LEU A 348 -30.50 3.34 -0.74
CA LEU A 348 -29.56 3.76 -1.80
C LEU A 348 -28.76 5.02 -1.41
N LEU A 349 -29.30 5.87 -0.55
CA LEU A 349 -28.66 7.10 -0.08
C LEU A 349 -27.75 6.87 1.13
N THR A 350 -27.96 5.80 1.90
CA THR A 350 -27.16 5.45 3.09
C THR A 350 -26.28 4.23 2.87
N PHE A 351 -26.29 3.64 1.65
CA PHE A 351 -25.49 2.48 1.30
C PHE A 351 -24.01 2.83 1.30
N ASP A 352 -23.25 2.13 2.13
CA ASP A 352 -21.80 2.25 2.16
C ASP A 352 -21.18 1.33 1.11
N PHE A 353 -20.90 1.90 -0.07
CA PHE A 353 -20.29 1.16 -1.18
C PHE A 353 -18.93 0.57 -0.85
N SER A 354 -18.24 1.08 0.19
CA SER A 354 -16.95 0.54 0.64
C SER A 354 -17.10 -0.80 1.36
N ARG A 355 -18.29 -1.12 1.87
CA ARG A 355 -18.56 -2.38 2.60
C ARG A 355 -18.42 -3.62 1.72
N ILE A 356 -18.86 -3.57 0.47
CA ILE A 356 -18.79 -4.74 -0.42
C ILE A 356 -17.34 -5.15 -0.69
N PRO A 357 -16.45 -4.27 -1.17
CA PRO A 357 -15.03 -4.59 -1.31
C PRO A 357 -14.41 -5.05 0.01
N SER A 358 -14.77 -4.42 1.14
CA SER A 358 -14.22 -4.78 2.45
C SER A 358 -14.62 -6.19 2.91
N ILE A 359 -15.86 -6.65 2.60
CA ILE A 359 -16.28 -8.04 2.85
C ILE A 359 -15.45 -9.00 2.02
N MET A 360 -15.23 -8.67 0.74
CA MET A 360 -14.41 -9.49 -0.15
C MET A 360 -12.95 -9.54 0.33
N GLU A 361 -12.43 -8.41 0.78
CA GLU A 361 -11.08 -8.27 1.35
C GLU A 361 -10.91 -9.11 2.61
N GLU A 362 -11.78 -9.00 3.60
CA GLU A 362 -11.70 -9.78 4.84
C GLU A 362 -11.71 -11.29 4.56
N ARG A 363 -12.58 -11.71 3.64
CA ARG A 363 -12.61 -13.11 3.20
C ARG A 363 -11.30 -13.51 2.51
N ALA A 364 -10.78 -12.71 1.59
CA ALA A 364 -9.55 -12.97 0.88
C ALA A 364 -8.36 -13.06 1.85
N THR A 365 -8.24 -12.10 2.78
CA THR A 365 -7.19 -12.07 3.81
C THR A 365 -7.24 -13.30 4.72
N THR A 366 -8.46 -13.72 5.13
CA THR A 366 -8.62 -14.94 5.94
C THR A 366 -8.12 -16.18 5.21
N TYR A 367 -8.55 -16.39 3.94
CA TYR A 367 -8.08 -17.52 3.15
C TYR A 367 -6.58 -17.47 2.89
N GLN A 368 -6.04 -16.30 2.59
CA GLN A 368 -4.62 -16.10 2.37
C GLN A 368 -3.79 -16.46 3.61
N THR A 369 -4.21 -15.98 4.78
CA THR A 369 -3.54 -16.29 6.04
C THR A 369 -3.53 -17.79 6.33
N LEU A 370 -4.69 -18.44 6.22
CA LEU A 370 -4.82 -19.88 6.42
C LEU A 370 -4.00 -20.66 5.40
N PHE A 371 -4.01 -20.27 4.14
CA PHE A 371 -3.23 -20.90 3.07
C PHE A 371 -1.72 -20.79 3.34
N PHE A 372 -1.24 -19.59 3.69
CA PHE A 372 0.17 -19.39 4.01
C PHE A 372 0.60 -20.25 5.21
N GLN A 373 -0.18 -20.24 6.29
CA GLN A 373 0.09 -21.07 7.47
C GLN A 373 0.07 -22.57 7.16
N SER A 374 -0.90 -23.03 6.36
CA SER A 374 -0.97 -24.44 5.94
C SER A 374 0.28 -24.86 5.17
N LEU A 375 0.76 -24.04 4.25
CA LEU A 375 1.96 -24.32 3.48
C LEU A 375 3.23 -24.29 4.33
N GLN A 376 3.27 -23.50 5.40
CA GLN A 376 4.36 -23.53 6.37
C GLN A 376 4.34 -24.81 7.21
N ILE A 377 3.16 -25.25 7.67
CA ILE A 377 2.99 -26.51 8.44
C ILE A 377 3.39 -27.70 7.59
N GLU A 378 3.00 -27.73 6.33
CA GLU A 378 3.35 -28.78 5.38
C GLU A 378 4.83 -28.72 4.90
N GLY A 379 5.59 -27.72 5.33
CA GLY A 379 7.00 -27.53 4.96
C GLY A 379 7.23 -27.15 3.50
N VAL A 380 6.20 -26.66 2.82
CA VAL A 380 6.29 -26.11 1.46
C VAL A 380 6.90 -24.71 1.51
N PHE A 381 6.36 -23.86 2.39
CA PHE A 381 6.95 -22.57 2.68
C PHE A 381 7.96 -22.67 3.83
N PRO A 382 8.95 -21.76 3.88
CA PRO A 382 9.86 -21.67 5.01
C PRO A 382 9.10 -21.45 6.33
N ASP A 383 9.65 -21.98 7.42
CA ASP A 383 9.06 -21.84 8.75
C ASP A 383 9.06 -20.40 9.26
N ASN A 384 8.34 -20.17 10.37
CA ASN A 384 8.22 -18.85 11.00
C ASN A 384 9.55 -18.28 11.53
N LYS A 385 10.62 -19.09 11.62
CA LYS A 385 11.96 -18.61 11.98
C LYS A 385 12.72 -18.09 10.76
N THR A 386 12.34 -18.54 9.58
CA THR A 386 12.94 -18.16 8.31
C THR A 386 12.18 -17.00 7.66
N ILE A 387 10.84 -17.06 7.63
CA ILE A 387 9.99 -15.99 7.12
C ILE A 387 8.84 -15.70 8.09
N THR A 388 8.67 -14.45 8.47
CA THR A 388 7.60 -14.04 9.40
C THR A 388 6.96 -12.73 9.01
N VAL A 389 5.69 -12.59 9.40
CA VAL A 389 4.91 -11.36 9.29
C VAL A 389 4.54 -10.90 10.70
N VAL A 390 4.78 -9.63 10.98
CA VAL A 390 4.28 -8.94 12.17
C VAL A 390 3.19 -7.99 11.71
N ASN A 391 1.94 -8.36 11.97
CA ASN A 391 0.78 -7.54 11.62
C ASN A 391 0.47 -6.56 12.73
N LEU A 392 0.45 -5.27 12.41
CA LEU A 392 0.15 -4.15 13.30
C LEU A 392 -1.14 -3.48 12.82
N ARG A 393 -2.27 -3.97 13.32
CA ARG A 393 -3.60 -3.45 12.94
C ARG A 393 -3.97 -2.28 13.84
N HIS A 394 -4.35 -1.15 13.23
CA HIS A 394 -4.63 0.12 13.93
C HIS A 394 -5.65 0.02 15.07
N THR A 395 -6.59 -0.93 15.01
CA THR A 395 -7.60 -1.18 16.05
C THR A 395 -7.14 -2.10 17.17
N GLU A 396 -5.94 -2.68 17.09
CA GLU A 396 -5.44 -3.64 18.09
C GLU A 396 -4.55 -3.00 19.16
N ALA A 397 -4.27 -1.70 19.03
CA ALA A 397 -3.51 -0.96 20.05
C ALA A 397 -4.23 -1.04 21.42
N LYS A 398 -3.45 -1.32 22.45
CA LYS A 398 -3.95 -1.40 23.83
C LYS A 398 -3.93 -0.02 24.47
N TRP A 399 -5.03 0.36 25.11
CA TRP A 399 -5.20 1.63 25.80
C TRP A 399 -5.29 1.43 27.30
N ALA A 400 -4.79 2.40 28.05
CA ALA A 400 -4.84 2.35 29.52
C ALA A 400 -6.28 2.47 30.02
N ALA A 401 -6.65 1.66 31.02
CA ALA A 401 -7.99 1.67 31.57
C ALA A 401 -8.38 3.02 32.23
N ASP A 402 -7.38 3.75 32.73
CA ASP A 402 -7.55 5.10 33.29
C ASP A 402 -7.49 6.21 32.24
N MET A 403 -7.39 5.86 30.97
CA MET A 403 -7.29 6.79 29.83
C MET A 403 -6.15 7.81 29.96
N SER A 404 -5.12 7.50 30.75
CA SER A 404 -3.96 8.38 30.94
C SER A 404 -3.21 8.65 29.63
N ASP A 405 -3.20 7.68 28.73
CA ASP A 405 -2.56 7.68 27.42
C ASP A 405 -3.43 8.22 26.28
N LEU A 406 -4.67 8.69 26.58
CA LEU A 406 -5.53 9.32 25.60
C LEU A 406 -4.89 10.63 25.12
N PRO A 407 -4.79 10.86 23.78
CA PRO A 407 -4.19 12.06 23.23
C PRO A 407 -4.86 13.36 23.70
N PRO A 408 -4.08 14.47 23.82
CA PRO A 408 -4.61 15.76 24.28
C PRO A 408 -5.78 16.28 23.45
N ALA A 409 -5.75 16.13 22.13
CA ALA A 409 -6.85 16.58 21.28
C ALA A 409 -8.16 15.82 21.56
N CYS A 410 -8.09 14.53 21.93
CA CYS A 410 -9.26 13.74 22.28
C CYS A 410 -9.80 14.10 23.68
N LYS A 411 -8.91 14.45 24.62
CA LYS A 411 -9.30 14.96 25.94
C LYS A 411 -10.00 16.31 25.88
N ALA A 412 -9.69 17.11 24.83
CA ALA A 412 -10.26 18.44 24.62
C ALA A 412 -11.60 18.42 23.86
N GLU A 413 -12.08 17.28 23.38
CA GLU A 413 -13.39 17.17 22.74
C GLU A 413 -14.53 17.42 23.75
N ALA A 414 -15.67 17.93 23.26
CA ALA A 414 -16.85 18.23 24.12
C ALA A 414 -17.39 16.95 24.82
N THR A 415 -17.18 15.79 24.23
CA THR A 415 -17.49 14.49 24.81
C THR A 415 -16.23 13.63 24.72
N PRO A 416 -15.34 13.67 25.71
CA PRO A 416 -14.12 12.86 25.71
C PRO A 416 -14.44 11.36 25.75
N LEU A 417 -13.58 10.57 25.11
CA LEU A 417 -13.65 9.12 25.17
C LEU A 417 -13.36 8.64 26.61
N ALA A 418 -14.24 7.78 27.14
CA ALA A 418 -14.24 7.39 28.55
C ALA A 418 -13.71 5.97 28.80
N SER A 419 -13.51 5.17 27.75
CA SER A 419 -13.02 3.80 27.88
C SER A 419 -12.15 3.36 26.70
N PRO A 420 -11.27 2.35 26.89
CA PRO A 420 -10.52 1.72 25.81
C PRO A 420 -11.39 1.20 24.65
N GLU A 421 -12.58 0.71 24.97
CA GLU A 421 -13.56 0.22 23.98
C GLU A 421 -14.06 1.35 23.10
N GLU A 422 -14.36 2.52 23.70
CA GLU A 422 -14.78 3.70 22.93
C GLU A 422 -13.64 4.21 22.02
N VAL A 423 -12.40 4.19 22.48
CA VAL A 423 -11.24 4.53 21.64
C VAL A 423 -11.12 3.57 20.46
N LYS A 424 -11.25 2.27 20.72
CA LYS A 424 -11.20 1.25 19.68
C LYS A 424 -12.34 1.41 18.66
N GLU A 425 -13.56 1.68 19.13
CA GLU A 425 -14.71 1.97 18.27
C GLU A 425 -14.45 3.25 17.44
N ARG A 426 -13.94 4.32 18.05
CA ARG A 426 -13.60 5.57 17.36
C ARG A 426 -12.56 5.35 16.26
N ILE A 427 -11.47 4.65 16.54
CA ILE A 427 -10.43 4.35 15.57
C ILE A 427 -11.00 3.52 14.40
N ALA A 428 -11.86 2.53 14.70
CA ALA A 428 -12.51 1.72 13.69
C ALA A 428 -13.50 2.49 12.80
N GLU A 429 -14.05 3.59 13.33
CA GLU A 429 -15.00 4.45 12.62
C GLU A 429 -14.32 5.52 11.75
N ILE A 430 -13.00 5.69 11.85
CA ILE A 430 -12.27 6.65 10.99
C ILE A 430 -12.51 6.26 9.52
N PRO A 431 -13.13 7.14 8.71
CA PRO A 431 -13.56 6.78 7.37
C PRO A 431 -12.40 6.64 6.40
N THR A 432 -12.60 5.83 5.35
CA THR A 432 -11.69 5.76 4.20
C THR A 432 -11.98 6.94 3.27
N ARG A 433 -11.28 8.04 3.46
CA ARG A 433 -11.40 9.29 2.67
C ARG A 433 -10.02 9.82 2.34
N LEU A 434 -9.94 10.82 1.45
CA LEU A 434 -8.70 11.55 1.12
C LEU A 434 -8.50 12.79 1.99
N VAL A 435 -9.18 12.83 3.13
CA VAL A 435 -9.07 13.86 4.16
C VAL A 435 -9.35 13.27 5.53
N LEU A 436 -8.63 13.74 6.55
CA LEU A 436 -8.90 13.44 7.96
C LEU A 436 -8.86 14.74 8.75
N ASN A 437 -10.04 15.32 8.98
CA ASN A 437 -10.16 16.65 9.58
C ASN A 437 -10.04 16.65 11.10
N SER A 438 -10.42 15.56 11.78
CA SER A 438 -10.37 15.46 13.24
C SER A 438 -8.92 15.35 13.72
N GLU A 439 -8.49 16.30 14.56
CA GLU A 439 -7.16 16.22 15.20
C GLU A 439 -7.08 15.07 16.20
N CYS A 440 -8.18 14.78 16.92
CA CYS A 440 -8.26 13.59 17.77
C CYS A 440 -8.00 12.33 16.98
N ASP A 441 -8.66 12.12 15.82
CA ASP A 441 -8.49 10.94 15.00
C ASP A 441 -7.04 10.80 14.50
N ARG A 442 -6.41 11.91 14.08
CA ARG A 442 -5.00 11.91 13.69
C ARG A 442 -4.09 11.46 14.84
N GLN A 443 -4.27 12.05 16.03
CA GLN A 443 -3.47 11.71 17.19
C GLN A 443 -3.73 10.27 17.69
N LEU A 444 -4.96 9.77 17.58
CA LEU A 444 -5.27 8.37 17.88
C LEU A 444 -4.49 7.41 16.97
N LEU A 445 -4.43 7.67 15.67
CA LEU A 445 -3.66 6.85 14.73
C LEU A 445 -2.16 6.87 15.05
N PHE A 446 -1.60 8.04 15.37
CA PHE A 446 -0.18 8.16 15.74
C PHE A 446 0.13 7.41 17.03
N THR A 447 -0.72 7.57 18.03
CA THR A 447 -0.55 6.87 19.32
C THR A 447 -0.73 5.36 19.15
N ALA A 448 -1.71 4.92 18.37
CA ALA A 448 -1.93 3.50 18.07
C ALA A 448 -0.71 2.88 17.39
N ALA A 449 -0.14 3.54 16.38
CA ALA A 449 1.04 3.06 15.67
C ALA A 449 2.26 2.94 16.62
N SER A 450 2.52 3.96 17.46
CA SER A 450 3.59 3.91 18.45
C SER A 450 3.43 2.76 19.42
N LYS A 451 2.23 2.60 20.01
CA LYS A 451 1.94 1.52 20.96
C LYS A 451 2.14 0.13 20.36
N LEU A 452 1.69 -0.07 19.13
CA LEU A 452 1.83 -1.35 18.44
C LEU A 452 3.30 -1.66 18.14
N VAL A 453 4.08 -0.65 17.71
CA VAL A 453 5.51 -0.83 17.49
C VAL A 453 6.25 -1.09 18.81
N ASP A 454 5.90 -0.40 19.90
CA ASP A 454 6.47 -0.65 21.22
C ASP A 454 6.15 -2.07 21.72
N GLU A 455 4.91 -2.55 21.54
CA GLU A 455 4.49 -3.90 21.93
C GLU A 455 5.21 -4.99 21.14
N HIS A 456 5.41 -4.80 19.84
CA HIS A 456 5.98 -5.80 18.94
C HIS A 456 7.48 -5.59 18.64
N GLY A 457 8.07 -4.49 19.13
CA GLY A 457 9.44 -4.08 18.80
C GLY A 457 10.48 -5.13 19.17
N ALA A 458 10.36 -5.76 20.34
CA ALA A 458 11.27 -6.83 20.75
C ALA A 458 11.28 -8.01 19.77
N ARG A 459 10.11 -8.39 19.24
CA ARG A 459 9.98 -9.45 18.23
C ARG A 459 10.61 -9.05 16.90
N ILE A 460 10.43 -7.79 16.48
CA ILE A 460 11.04 -7.27 15.24
C ILE A 460 12.56 -7.29 15.36
N LEU A 461 13.11 -6.78 16.47
CA LEU A 461 14.54 -6.75 16.74
C LEU A 461 15.13 -8.17 16.83
N GLU A 462 14.45 -9.11 17.50
CA GLU A 462 14.89 -10.49 17.57
C GLU A 462 15.13 -11.10 16.17
N PHE A 463 14.26 -10.81 15.19
CA PHE A 463 14.44 -11.30 13.83
C PHE A 463 15.57 -10.60 13.07
N LEU A 464 15.76 -9.30 13.31
CA LEU A 464 16.80 -8.51 12.63
C LEU A 464 18.20 -8.81 13.19
N ASP A 465 18.30 -9.00 14.49
CA ASP A 465 19.58 -9.12 15.23
C ASP A 465 20.04 -10.56 15.44
N ARG A 466 19.25 -11.56 15.06
CA ARG A 466 19.71 -12.97 15.10
C ARG A 466 20.97 -13.14 14.27
N PRO A 467 21.98 -13.87 14.78
CA PRO A 467 23.19 -14.20 14.04
C PRO A 467 22.96 -15.14 12.84
#